data_0147a0b43252f5ea2fcb826670af09f3
#
_entry.id   0147a0b43252f5ea2fcb826670af09f3
#
_cell.length_a   1.000
_cell.length_b   1.000
_cell.length_c   1.000
_cell.angle_alpha   90.00
_cell.angle_beta   90.00
_cell.angle_gamma   90.00
#
_symmetry.space_group_name_H-M   'P 1'
#
loop_
_entity.id
_entity.type
_entity.pdbx_description
1 polymer ?
#
loop_
_entity_poly.entity_id
_entity_poly.type
_entity_poly.pdbx_seq_one_letter_code
_entity_poly.pdbx_strand_id
1 'polypeptide(L)'
;LLVNGSEGIAVGMASKIPPHNLNEIVEACIMLVQNPATTLEKIKEVVKGPDFPTGGFILGREGIDDYFRNGRGSIKLRAKAATESIGKDRQAIVVTELPYQVNKARLIETTAGLVNDKKIEGISEIRDESDRDGMRIVYELKRGEQAEVILNNLYKHTQLQINFGV
;
A
#
# COMPACT_ATOMS: atom_id res chain seq x y z
N LEU A 1 -17.66 -3.61 10.92
CA LEU A 1 -16.90 -4.44 9.99
C LEU A 1 -16.21 -3.62 8.90
N LEU A 2 -16.95 -2.77 8.18
CA LEU A 2 -16.42 -2.00 7.05
C LEU A 2 -15.39 -0.95 7.46
N VAL A 3 -15.56 -0.31 8.61
CA VAL A 3 -14.62 0.73 9.08
C VAL A 3 -13.28 0.12 9.52
N ASN A 4 -13.33 -0.92 10.35
CA ASN A 4 -12.12 -1.55 10.89
C ASN A 4 -11.54 -2.63 9.98
N GLY A 5 -12.32 -3.10 9.01
CA GLY A 5 -12.01 -4.31 8.28
C GLY A 5 -12.20 -5.57 9.13
N SER A 6 -12.03 -6.70 8.52
CA SER A 6 -12.09 -8.01 9.17
C SER A 6 -11.28 -9.02 8.40
N GLU A 7 -10.61 -9.91 9.09
CA GLU A 7 -9.91 -11.05 8.52
C GLU A 7 -10.27 -12.30 9.31
N GLY A 8 -10.66 -13.35 8.62
CA GLY A 8 -11.01 -14.62 9.23
C GLY A 8 -10.74 -15.79 8.31
N ILE A 9 -10.21 -16.85 8.88
CA ILE A 9 -9.93 -18.11 8.18
C ILE A 9 -10.67 -19.24 8.88
N ALA A 10 -11.50 -19.94 8.11
CA ALA A 10 -12.20 -21.14 8.55
C ALA A 10 -11.96 -22.28 7.58
N VAL A 11 -12.37 -23.50 7.94
CA VAL A 11 -12.26 -24.66 7.05
C VAL A 11 -13.15 -24.45 5.84
N GLY A 12 -12.54 -24.39 4.65
CA GLY A 12 -13.24 -24.22 3.38
C GLY A 12 -13.71 -22.80 3.08
N MET A 13 -13.44 -21.82 3.96
CA MET A 13 -13.87 -20.43 3.77
C MET A 13 -12.88 -19.45 4.41
N ALA A 14 -12.67 -18.32 3.75
CA ALA A 14 -11.92 -17.19 4.31
C ALA A 14 -12.66 -15.89 4.00
N SER A 15 -12.53 -14.91 4.87
CA SER A 15 -12.98 -13.54 4.63
C SER A 15 -11.87 -12.56 4.87
N LYS A 16 -11.79 -11.53 4.04
CA LYS A 16 -10.83 -10.44 4.20
C LYS A 16 -11.47 -9.14 3.72
N ILE A 17 -11.96 -8.36 4.67
CA ILE A 17 -12.61 -7.08 4.42
C ILE A 17 -11.61 -5.97 4.71
N PRO A 18 -11.28 -5.10 3.73
CA PRO A 18 -10.39 -3.98 3.98
C PRO A 18 -11.06 -2.92 4.85
N PRO A 19 -10.30 -2.12 5.62
CA PRO A 19 -10.85 -0.97 6.34
C PRO A 19 -11.29 0.13 5.36
N HIS A 20 -12.33 0.88 5.77
CA HIS A 20 -12.88 1.99 5.01
C HIS A 20 -12.96 3.26 5.86
N ASN A 21 -13.11 4.40 5.22
CA ASN A 21 -13.24 5.69 5.90
C ASN A 21 -14.58 5.79 6.64
N LEU A 22 -14.53 6.18 7.92
CA LEU A 22 -15.71 6.28 8.78
C LEU A 22 -16.76 7.24 8.20
N ASN A 23 -16.35 8.42 7.75
CA ASN A 23 -17.25 9.43 7.22
C ASN A 23 -17.97 8.94 5.95
N GLU A 24 -17.24 8.31 5.04
CA GLU A 24 -17.80 7.71 3.82
C GLU A 24 -18.82 6.61 4.15
N ILE A 25 -18.51 5.73 5.11
CA ILE A 25 -19.43 4.66 5.53
C ILE A 25 -20.69 5.22 6.20
N VAL A 26 -20.54 6.22 7.08
CA VAL A 26 -21.69 6.89 7.73
C VAL A 26 -22.57 7.57 6.69
N GLU A 27 -22.00 8.26 5.73
CA GLU A 27 -22.76 8.91 4.65
C GLU A 27 -23.51 7.89 3.79
N ALA A 28 -22.88 6.77 3.43
CA ALA A 28 -23.55 5.69 2.71
C ALA A 28 -24.72 5.08 3.52
N CYS A 29 -24.55 4.92 4.83
CA CYS A 29 -25.64 4.47 5.71
C CYS A 29 -26.81 5.45 5.72
N ILE A 30 -26.54 6.75 5.82
CA ILE A 30 -27.59 7.80 5.77
C ILE A 30 -28.34 7.74 4.44
N MET A 31 -27.62 7.61 3.31
CA MET A 31 -28.24 7.47 1.99
C MET A 31 -29.20 6.27 1.92
N LEU A 32 -28.81 5.12 2.46
CA LEU A 32 -29.65 3.90 2.48
C LEU A 32 -30.84 4.03 3.42
N VAL A 33 -30.70 4.73 4.54
CA VAL A 33 -31.83 5.02 5.46
C VAL A 33 -32.85 5.94 4.80
N GLN A 34 -32.38 6.97 4.11
CA GLN A 34 -33.23 7.93 3.40
C GLN A 34 -33.91 7.31 2.17
N ASN A 35 -33.19 6.45 1.45
CA ASN A 35 -33.70 5.75 0.29
C ASN A 35 -33.14 4.32 0.20
N PRO A 36 -33.88 3.32 0.71
CA PRO A 36 -33.45 1.92 0.64
C PRO A 36 -33.23 1.37 -0.77
N ALA A 37 -33.75 2.05 -1.80
CA ALA A 37 -33.54 1.70 -3.20
C ALA A 37 -32.28 2.34 -3.81
N THR A 38 -31.41 2.94 -2.98
CA THR A 38 -30.13 3.52 -3.44
C THR A 38 -29.29 2.47 -4.16
N THR A 39 -28.85 2.79 -5.37
CA THR A 39 -28.08 1.88 -6.21
C THR A 39 -26.62 1.79 -5.76
N LEU A 40 -25.96 0.69 -6.10
CA LEU A 40 -24.53 0.51 -5.84
C LEU A 40 -23.69 1.65 -6.44
N GLU A 41 -24.04 2.11 -7.62
CA GLU A 41 -23.29 3.19 -8.29
C GLU A 41 -23.33 4.50 -7.47
N LYS A 42 -24.47 4.83 -6.87
CA LYS A 42 -24.56 5.99 -5.96
C LYS A 42 -23.76 5.80 -4.68
N ILE A 43 -23.73 4.59 -4.12
CA ILE A 43 -22.89 4.28 -2.95
C ILE A 43 -21.41 4.45 -3.30
N LYS A 44 -20.98 4.04 -4.48
CA LYS A 44 -19.59 4.20 -4.96
C LYS A 44 -19.18 5.66 -5.18
N GLU A 45 -20.12 6.57 -5.35
CA GLU A 45 -19.83 8.02 -5.41
C GLU A 45 -19.38 8.55 -4.03
N VAL A 46 -19.84 7.94 -2.96
CA VAL A 46 -19.52 8.31 -1.57
C VAL A 46 -18.39 7.46 -1.02
N VAL A 47 -18.50 6.14 -1.10
CA VAL A 47 -17.45 5.21 -0.66
C VAL A 47 -16.49 4.98 -1.83
N LYS A 48 -15.37 5.67 -1.80
CA LYS A 48 -14.39 5.67 -2.91
C LYS A 48 -13.58 4.39 -3.02
N GLY A 49 -13.45 3.66 -1.93
CA GLY A 49 -12.64 2.46 -1.80
C GLY A 49 -12.12 2.29 -0.37
N PRO A 50 -11.19 1.37 -0.15
CA PRO A 50 -10.56 1.19 1.15
C PRO A 50 -9.80 2.43 1.61
N ASP A 51 -9.74 2.62 2.93
CA ASP A 51 -8.93 3.63 3.60
C ASP A 51 -8.01 2.94 4.60
N PHE A 52 -6.77 2.70 4.20
CA PHE A 52 -5.80 1.98 5.01
C PHE A 52 -5.13 2.92 6.03
N PRO A 53 -5.07 2.54 7.33
CA PRO A 53 -4.49 3.39 8.37
C PRO A 53 -2.99 3.64 8.19
N THR A 54 -2.31 2.80 7.43
CA THR A 54 -0.88 2.92 7.14
C THR A 54 -0.57 3.78 5.91
N GLY A 55 -1.58 4.31 5.23
CA GLY A 55 -1.41 5.13 4.02
C GLY A 55 -1.01 4.33 2.79
N GLY A 56 -0.14 4.92 1.97
CA GLY A 56 0.25 4.36 0.67
C GLY A 56 -0.71 4.73 -0.45
N PHE A 57 -0.54 4.07 -1.59
CA PHE A 57 -1.36 4.29 -2.77
C PHE A 57 -2.10 3.04 -3.20
N ILE A 58 -3.32 3.20 -3.67
CA ILE A 58 -4.06 2.17 -4.40
C ILE A 58 -3.85 2.43 -5.90
N LEU A 59 -3.42 1.42 -6.63
CA LEU A 59 -3.20 1.50 -8.07
C LEU A 59 -4.37 0.91 -8.84
N GLY A 60 -5.04 1.77 -9.60
CA GLY A 60 -6.20 1.39 -10.41
C GLY A 60 -7.47 1.25 -9.58
N ARG A 61 -8.59 1.12 -10.26
CA ARG A 61 -9.93 0.97 -9.65
C ARG A 61 -10.55 -0.40 -9.87
N GLU A 62 -9.99 -1.21 -10.74
CA GLU A 62 -10.54 -2.52 -11.11
C GLU A 62 -10.82 -3.41 -9.90
N GLY A 63 -9.83 -3.58 -9.03
CA GLY A 63 -9.99 -4.38 -7.82
C GLY A 63 -11.05 -3.84 -6.85
N ILE A 64 -11.22 -2.50 -6.79
CA ILE A 64 -12.27 -1.85 -6.00
C ILE A 64 -13.64 -2.15 -6.62
N ASP A 65 -13.78 -1.96 -7.92
CA ASP A 65 -15.03 -2.22 -8.62
C ASP A 65 -15.44 -3.70 -8.54
N ASP A 66 -14.47 -4.59 -8.61
CA ASP A 66 -14.71 -6.02 -8.49
C ASP A 66 -15.26 -6.41 -7.11
N TYR A 67 -14.63 -5.95 -6.02
CA TYR A 67 -15.15 -6.34 -4.71
C TYR A 67 -16.47 -5.66 -4.35
N PHE A 68 -16.73 -4.47 -4.85
CA PHE A 68 -18.05 -3.84 -4.69
C PHE A 68 -19.17 -4.61 -5.39
N ARG A 69 -18.90 -5.17 -6.56
CA ARG A 69 -19.90 -5.91 -7.34
C ARG A 69 -20.03 -7.37 -6.93
N ASN A 70 -18.89 -8.02 -6.69
CA ASN A 70 -18.81 -9.47 -6.57
C ASN A 70 -18.45 -9.95 -5.15
N GLY A 71 -18.13 -9.01 -4.24
CA GLY A 71 -17.61 -9.34 -2.92
C GLY A 71 -16.21 -9.94 -2.94
N ARG A 72 -15.52 -9.86 -4.07
CA ARG A 72 -14.14 -10.37 -4.26
C ARG A 72 -13.38 -9.44 -5.20
N GLY A 73 -12.13 -9.14 -4.85
CA GLY A 73 -11.28 -8.31 -5.69
C GLY A 73 -9.81 -8.41 -5.28
N SER A 74 -8.95 -7.89 -6.12
CA SER A 74 -7.51 -7.78 -5.83
C SER A 74 -7.09 -6.33 -5.97
N ILE A 75 -6.73 -5.72 -4.85
CA ILE A 75 -6.35 -4.31 -4.79
C ILE A 75 -4.82 -4.23 -4.77
N LYS A 76 -4.25 -3.52 -5.71
CA LYS A 76 -2.81 -3.30 -5.78
C LYS A 76 -2.44 -2.12 -4.89
N LEU A 77 -1.65 -2.38 -3.85
CA LEU A 77 -1.15 -1.37 -2.91
C LEU A 77 0.32 -1.09 -3.16
N ARG A 78 0.69 0.17 -3.08
CA ARG A 78 2.08 0.62 -3.26
C ARG A 78 2.48 1.56 -2.13
N ALA A 79 3.72 1.41 -1.65
CA ALA A 79 4.34 2.32 -0.71
C ALA A 79 4.41 3.75 -1.27
N LYS A 80 4.38 4.73 -0.38
CA LYS A 80 4.68 6.11 -0.72
C LYS A 80 6.18 6.32 -0.65
N ALA A 81 6.78 6.61 -1.78
CA ALA A 81 8.21 6.82 -1.91
C ALA A 81 8.50 8.12 -2.68
N ALA A 82 9.59 8.78 -2.30
CA ALA A 82 10.10 9.97 -2.97
C ALA A 82 11.60 9.82 -3.19
N THR A 83 12.13 10.57 -4.14
CA THR A 83 13.57 10.64 -4.39
C THR A 83 14.12 11.93 -3.79
N GLU A 84 15.21 11.82 -3.03
CA GLU A 84 15.94 12.94 -2.45
C GLU A 84 17.37 12.97 -2.98
N SER A 85 17.92 14.17 -3.17
CA SER A 85 19.33 14.35 -3.47
C SER A 85 20.13 14.37 -2.17
N ILE A 86 21.17 13.54 -2.05
CA ILE A 86 22.00 13.40 -0.85
C ILE A 86 23.44 13.86 -1.05
N GLY A 87 23.72 14.56 -2.13
CA GLY A 87 25.04 15.06 -2.46
C GLY A 87 25.21 15.23 -3.95
N LYS A 88 26.44 15.48 -4.36
CA LYS A 88 26.75 15.64 -5.78
C LYS A 88 26.64 14.27 -6.48
N ASP A 89 25.75 14.19 -7.47
CA ASP A 89 25.49 13.00 -8.29
C ASP A 89 25.04 11.76 -7.49
N ARG A 90 24.43 11.94 -6.30
CA ARG A 90 23.86 10.85 -5.49
C ARG A 90 22.43 11.13 -5.11
N GLN A 91 21.63 10.09 -5.14
CA GLN A 91 20.22 10.12 -4.78
C GLN A 91 19.90 9.07 -3.71
N ALA A 92 18.82 9.29 -2.99
CA ALA A 92 18.25 8.31 -2.10
C ALA A 92 16.75 8.17 -2.39
N ILE A 93 16.24 6.96 -2.21
CA ILE A 93 14.80 6.67 -2.22
C ILE A 93 14.33 6.68 -0.77
N VAL A 94 13.37 7.52 -0.45
CA VAL A 94 12.80 7.67 0.89
C VAL A 94 11.38 7.15 0.88
N VAL A 95 11.11 6.13 1.70
CA VAL A 95 9.78 5.53 1.86
C VAL A 95 9.18 6.01 3.16
N THR A 96 8.03 6.66 3.10
CA THR A 96 7.34 7.26 4.25
C THR A 96 6.06 6.54 4.64
N GLU A 97 5.47 5.76 3.74
CA GLU A 97 4.29 4.95 4.02
C GLU A 97 4.45 3.57 3.38
N LEU A 98 4.06 2.52 4.10
CA LEU A 98 4.10 1.14 3.63
C LEU A 98 2.69 0.64 3.29
N PRO A 99 2.57 -0.33 2.37
CA PRO A 99 1.30 -1.02 2.14
C PRO A 99 0.79 -1.64 3.44
N TYR A 100 -0.53 -1.71 3.57
CA TYR A 100 -1.20 -2.28 4.73
C TYR A 100 -0.70 -3.69 5.07
N GLN A 101 -0.43 -3.96 6.35
CA GLN A 101 0.07 -5.23 6.88
C GLN A 101 1.50 -5.62 6.43
N VAL A 102 2.26 -4.72 5.85
CA VAL A 102 3.68 -4.95 5.56
C VAL A 102 4.53 -4.62 6.79
N ASN A 103 5.33 -5.58 7.21
CA ASN A 103 6.27 -5.41 8.32
C ASN A 103 7.55 -4.71 7.84
N LYS A 104 7.86 -3.56 8.43
CA LYS A 104 9.02 -2.73 8.08
C LYS A 104 10.35 -3.47 8.24
N ALA A 105 10.57 -4.12 9.37
CA ALA A 105 11.83 -4.82 9.65
C ALA A 105 12.08 -5.96 8.65
N ARG A 106 11.04 -6.75 8.38
CA ARG A 106 11.11 -7.83 7.40
C ARG A 106 11.33 -7.33 5.98
N LEU A 107 10.73 -6.20 5.62
CA LEU A 107 10.94 -5.55 4.32
C LEU A 107 12.41 -5.14 4.15
N ILE A 108 12.99 -4.49 5.16
CA ILE A 108 14.40 -4.07 5.15
C ILE A 108 15.33 -5.28 5.05
N GLU A 109 15.09 -6.31 5.84
CA GLU A 109 15.87 -7.55 5.81
C GLU A 109 15.81 -8.25 4.44
N THR A 110 14.61 -8.38 3.89
CA THR A 110 14.40 -8.98 2.56
C THR A 110 15.11 -8.19 1.47
N THR A 111 15.02 -6.86 1.53
CA THR A 111 15.68 -5.99 0.55
C THR A 111 17.19 -6.09 0.66
N ALA A 112 17.74 -6.11 1.87
CA ALA A 112 19.17 -6.30 2.10
C ALA A 112 19.66 -7.65 1.53
N GLY A 113 18.87 -8.71 1.70
CA GLY A 113 19.15 -10.02 1.09
C GLY A 113 19.19 -9.96 -0.43
N LEU A 114 18.24 -9.28 -1.07
CA LEU A 114 18.21 -9.11 -2.52
C LEU A 114 19.39 -8.30 -3.05
N VAL A 115 19.85 -7.32 -2.30
CA VAL A 115 21.05 -6.54 -2.65
C VAL A 115 22.31 -7.39 -2.53
N ASN A 116 22.44 -8.17 -1.45
CA ASN A 116 23.57 -9.08 -1.26
C ASN A 116 23.63 -10.19 -2.34
N ASP A 117 22.48 -10.69 -2.76
CA ASP A 117 22.35 -11.69 -3.81
C ASP A 117 22.47 -11.10 -5.23
N LYS A 118 22.72 -9.80 -5.34
CA LYS A 118 22.81 -9.05 -6.61
C LYS A 118 21.56 -9.16 -7.49
N LYS A 119 20.41 -9.40 -6.88
CA LYS A 119 19.11 -9.36 -7.58
C LYS A 119 18.58 -7.94 -7.74
N ILE A 120 18.95 -7.06 -6.83
CA ILE A 120 18.74 -5.61 -6.94
C ILE A 120 20.12 -4.95 -6.81
N GLU A 121 20.49 -4.20 -7.82
CA GLU A 121 21.76 -3.48 -7.87
C GLU A 121 21.53 -1.98 -7.71
N GLY A 122 22.59 -1.25 -7.36
CA GLY A 122 22.56 0.22 -7.29
C GLY A 122 22.24 0.78 -5.90
N ILE A 123 21.91 -0.03 -4.91
CA ILE A 123 21.71 0.39 -3.53
C ILE A 123 23.02 0.23 -2.76
N SER A 124 23.51 1.32 -2.14
CA SER A 124 24.73 1.30 -1.32
C SER A 124 24.45 1.04 0.15
N GLU A 125 23.35 1.57 0.67
CA GLU A 125 22.99 1.45 2.08
C GLU A 125 21.47 1.51 2.26
N ILE A 126 20.97 0.81 3.27
CA ILE A 126 19.57 0.82 3.68
C ILE A 126 19.53 1.22 5.15
N ARG A 127 18.81 2.29 5.48
CA ARG A 127 18.66 2.79 6.84
C ARG A 127 17.19 2.90 7.25
N ASP A 128 16.90 2.58 8.49
CA ASP A 128 15.65 2.92 9.14
C ASP A 128 15.85 4.20 9.96
N GLU A 129 15.33 5.30 9.45
CA GLU A 129 15.37 6.62 10.09
C GLU A 129 14.01 6.99 10.70
N SER A 130 13.16 5.99 10.99
CA SER A 130 11.86 6.22 11.62
C SER A 130 12.03 6.81 13.03
N ASP A 131 11.20 7.77 13.37
CA ASP A 131 11.19 8.46 14.65
C ASP A 131 9.75 8.74 15.13
N ARG A 132 9.59 9.66 16.09
CA ARG A 132 8.28 10.06 16.63
C ARG A 132 7.39 10.77 15.62
N ASP A 133 7.98 11.39 14.61
CA ASP A 133 7.27 12.16 13.59
C ASP A 133 6.76 11.27 12.47
N GLY A 134 7.27 10.05 12.36
CA GLY A 134 6.76 9.08 11.41
C GLY A 134 7.79 8.04 10.94
N MET A 135 7.30 7.15 10.09
CA MET A 135 8.13 6.13 9.46
C MET A 135 8.96 6.74 8.33
N ARG A 136 10.23 6.34 8.27
CA ARG A 136 11.14 6.74 7.23
C ARG A 136 12.17 5.66 6.95
N ILE A 137 12.13 5.06 5.78
CA ILE A 137 13.14 4.11 5.29
C ILE A 137 13.91 4.80 4.18
N VAL A 138 15.24 4.80 4.26
CA VAL A 138 16.12 5.43 3.29
C VAL A 138 16.94 4.36 2.57
N TYR A 139 16.79 4.30 1.25
CA TYR A 139 17.63 3.52 0.36
C TYR A 139 18.63 4.47 -0.31
N GLU A 140 19.84 4.48 0.19
CA GLU A 140 20.90 5.29 -0.39
C GLU A 140 21.44 4.62 -1.65
N LEU A 141 21.44 5.33 -2.78
CA LEU A 141 21.85 4.78 -4.06
C LEU A 141 23.35 5.01 -4.31
N LYS A 142 23.92 4.14 -5.13
CA LYS A 142 25.29 4.34 -5.63
C LYS A 142 25.33 5.54 -6.57
N ARG A 143 26.51 6.12 -6.72
CA ARG A 143 26.73 7.28 -7.58
C ARG A 143 26.35 6.97 -9.03
N GLY A 144 25.61 7.89 -9.67
CA GLY A 144 25.20 7.77 -11.06
C GLY A 144 24.01 6.84 -11.32
N GLU A 145 23.42 6.23 -10.28
CA GLU A 145 22.25 5.39 -10.42
C GLU A 145 20.98 6.21 -10.60
N GLN A 146 20.05 5.68 -11.40
CA GLN A 146 18.73 6.28 -11.63
C GLN A 146 17.72 5.75 -10.61
N ALA A 147 17.22 6.64 -9.76
CA ALA A 147 16.29 6.27 -8.69
C ALA A 147 15.01 5.61 -9.20
N GLU A 148 14.46 6.06 -10.31
CA GLU A 148 13.22 5.48 -10.87
C GLU A 148 13.37 4.02 -11.26
N VAL A 149 14.48 3.64 -11.85
CA VAL A 149 14.76 2.25 -12.26
C VAL A 149 14.87 1.35 -11.03
N ILE A 150 15.59 1.80 -10.02
CA ILE A 150 15.77 1.03 -8.77
C ILE A 150 14.45 0.94 -8.00
N LEU A 151 13.68 2.03 -7.93
CA LEU A 151 12.37 2.04 -7.30
C LEU A 151 11.39 1.06 -7.99
N ASN A 152 11.39 1.01 -9.31
CA ASN A 152 10.59 0.04 -10.06
C ASN A 152 11.00 -1.41 -9.76
N ASN A 153 12.29 -1.68 -9.61
CA ASN A 153 12.80 -2.99 -9.21
C ASN A 153 12.39 -3.33 -7.77
N LEU A 154 12.39 -2.36 -6.87
CA LEU A 154 11.90 -2.54 -5.50
C LEU A 154 10.40 -2.87 -5.48
N TYR A 155 9.57 -2.21 -6.28
CA TYR A 155 8.16 -2.54 -6.41
C TYR A 155 7.93 -3.96 -6.98
N LYS A 156 8.77 -4.38 -7.91
CA LYS A 156 8.65 -5.70 -8.55
C LYS A 156 9.08 -6.85 -7.65
N HIS A 157 10.11 -6.66 -6.82
CA HIS A 157 10.77 -7.73 -6.08
C HIS A 157 10.57 -7.70 -4.57
N THR A 158 9.95 -6.65 -4.03
CA THR A 158 9.73 -6.49 -2.58
C THR A 158 8.27 -6.19 -2.26
N GLN A 159 7.95 -6.18 -0.97
CA GLN A 159 6.63 -5.80 -0.45
C GLN A 159 6.36 -4.28 -0.44
N LEU A 160 7.20 -3.47 -1.09
CA LEU A 160 6.85 -2.09 -1.39
C LEU A 160 5.65 -1.96 -2.35
N GLN A 161 5.33 -3.03 -3.03
CA GLN A 161 4.07 -3.22 -3.75
C GLN A 161 3.52 -4.60 -3.45
N ILE A 162 2.25 -4.68 -3.09
CA ILE A 162 1.54 -5.93 -2.81
C ILE A 162 0.18 -5.96 -3.49
N ASN A 163 -0.37 -7.16 -3.62
CA ASN A 163 -1.77 -7.35 -3.95
C ASN A 163 -2.52 -7.72 -2.66
N PHE A 164 -3.53 -6.93 -2.34
CA PHE A 164 -4.43 -7.18 -1.23
C PHE A 164 -5.69 -7.84 -1.78
N GLY A 165 -5.88 -9.11 -1.46
CA GLY A 165 -7.10 -9.84 -1.84
C GLY A 165 -8.25 -9.53 -0.88
N VAL A 166 -9.41 -9.22 -1.43
CA VAL A 166 -10.67 -9.01 -0.71
C VAL A 166 -11.54 -10.26 -0.85
#